data_7c305c34245c3e27b39886bee9a99f32
#
_entry.id   7c305c34245c3e27b39886bee9a99f32
#
_cell.length_a   1.000
_cell.length_b   1.000
_cell.length_c   1.000
_cell.angle_alpha   90.00
_cell.angle_beta   90.00
_cell.angle_gamma   90.00
#
_symmetry.space_group_name_H-M   'P 1'
#
loop_
_entity.id
_entity.type
_entity.pdbx_description
1 polymer ?
#
loop_
_entity_poly.entity_id
_entity_poly.type
_entity_poly.pdbx_seq_one_letter_code
_entity_poly.pdbx_strand_id
1 'polypeptide(L)'
;MRKFDYSFLNNGMLPSSLINITGSIYSLRTAEDYRKSDYAKVFTELESIAKVQSVKSSNAIEGIVTSDQRIASIVNHSSAPLNHDEAEIAGYRDALNMIHTGYEYLSFNEKTILLLHETMMTPSSDDLAGKYKQNDNVIVEVDNYGNRRVRFRPVPANETKQAMEQLELAYLEACSDSNINQLLLIPCVILDFLCIHPFRDGNGRMSRLLSLLLLYKNGFDAGKYISFEEQINKYKDLYYDALQRSSAGWDTNANDYFPFMQNF
;
A
#
# COMPACT_ATOMS: atom_id res chain seq x y z
N MET A 1 17.86 -10.94 13.38
CA MET A 1 17.25 -9.85 12.58
C MET A 1 16.83 -10.41 11.24
N ARG A 2 15.68 -10.04 10.72
CA ARG A 2 15.18 -10.38 9.38
C ARG A 2 16.20 -9.98 8.32
N LYS A 3 16.46 -10.86 7.34
CA LYS A 3 17.23 -10.53 6.15
C LYS A 3 16.27 -10.28 5.00
N PHE A 4 16.31 -9.10 4.40
CA PHE A 4 15.54 -8.78 3.19
C PHE A 4 16.35 -9.23 1.98
N ASP A 5 15.81 -10.16 1.20
CA ASP A 5 16.46 -10.73 0.02
C ASP A 5 15.41 -11.16 -0.99
N TYR A 6 15.41 -10.54 -2.15
CA TYR A 6 14.43 -10.82 -3.22
C TYR A 6 15.06 -11.61 -4.39
N SER A 7 16.26 -12.15 -4.23
CA SER A 7 16.97 -12.92 -5.26
C SER A 7 16.19 -14.18 -5.70
N PHE A 8 15.30 -14.69 -4.84
CA PHE A 8 14.42 -15.82 -5.18
C PHE A 8 13.49 -15.52 -6.37
N LEU A 9 13.21 -14.24 -6.65
CA LEU A 9 12.40 -13.83 -7.80
C LEU A 9 13.12 -14.04 -9.13
N ASN A 10 14.44 -14.08 -9.12
CA ASN A 10 15.27 -14.37 -10.28
C ASN A 10 15.72 -15.84 -10.32
N ASN A 11 16.11 -16.39 -9.17
CA ASN A 11 16.77 -17.69 -9.07
C ASN A 11 15.85 -18.82 -8.61
N GLY A 12 14.66 -18.50 -8.12
CA GLY A 12 13.70 -19.47 -7.59
C GLY A 12 12.72 -20.01 -8.63
N MET A 13 12.00 -21.06 -8.27
CA MET A 13 10.87 -21.55 -9.05
C MET A 13 9.61 -20.72 -8.71
N LEU A 14 9.11 -19.99 -9.70
CA LEU A 14 7.87 -19.22 -9.55
C LEU A 14 6.67 -20.05 -10.00
N PRO A 15 5.53 -19.98 -9.30
CA PRO A 15 4.28 -20.61 -9.73
C PRO A 15 3.87 -20.11 -11.12
N SER A 16 3.48 -21.02 -12.01
CA SER A 16 3.05 -20.68 -13.36
C SER A 16 1.84 -19.72 -13.38
N SER A 17 1.00 -19.75 -12.35
CA SER A 17 -0.10 -18.79 -12.18
C SER A 17 0.39 -17.35 -12.10
N LEU A 18 1.48 -17.06 -11.40
CA LEU A 18 2.07 -15.72 -11.30
C LEU A 18 2.62 -15.25 -12.66
N ILE A 19 3.25 -16.15 -13.41
CA ILE A 19 3.75 -15.85 -14.76
C ILE A 19 2.59 -15.47 -15.68
N ASN A 20 1.50 -16.23 -15.65
CA ASN A 20 0.32 -15.97 -16.47
C ASN A 20 -0.37 -14.64 -16.09
N ILE A 21 -0.51 -14.36 -14.78
CA ILE A 21 -1.12 -13.11 -14.29
C ILE A 21 -0.26 -11.91 -14.71
N THR A 22 1.05 -11.96 -14.51
CA THR A 22 1.95 -10.86 -14.91
C THR A 22 1.91 -10.63 -16.42
N GLY A 23 1.93 -11.69 -17.24
CA GLY A 23 1.77 -11.57 -18.68
C GLY A 23 0.46 -10.89 -19.11
N SER A 24 -0.65 -11.24 -18.44
CA SER A 24 -1.96 -10.60 -18.66
C SER A 24 -1.94 -9.12 -18.30
N ILE A 25 -1.32 -8.75 -17.15
CA ILE A 25 -1.22 -7.36 -16.72
C ILE A 25 -0.40 -6.52 -17.71
N TYR A 26 0.73 -7.03 -18.21
CA TYR A 26 1.52 -6.33 -19.24
C TYR A 26 0.73 -6.13 -20.54
N SER A 27 -0.05 -7.12 -20.96
CA SER A 27 -0.91 -7.02 -22.14
C SER A 27 -2.00 -5.95 -21.95
N LEU A 28 -2.64 -5.92 -20.77
CA LEU A 28 -3.67 -4.93 -20.44
C LEU A 28 -3.10 -3.51 -20.37
N ARG A 29 -1.91 -3.34 -19.80
CA ARG A 29 -1.19 -2.06 -19.77
C ARG A 29 -0.97 -1.51 -21.18
N THR A 30 -0.46 -2.35 -22.09
CA THR A 30 -0.25 -1.93 -23.47
C THR A 30 -1.55 -1.48 -24.14
N ALA A 31 -2.66 -2.23 -23.92
CA ALA A 31 -3.97 -1.86 -24.44
C ALA A 31 -4.51 -0.55 -23.83
N GLU A 32 -4.23 -0.30 -22.55
CA GLU A 32 -4.59 0.92 -21.83
C GLU A 32 -3.90 2.15 -22.42
N ASP A 33 -2.59 2.08 -22.70
CA ASP A 33 -1.81 3.19 -23.25
C ASP A 33 -2.39 3.67 -24.60
N TYR A 34 -2.80 2.74 -25.48
CA TYR A 34 -3.49 3.10 -26.72
C TYR A 34 -4.84 3.78 -26.46
N ARG A 35 -5.64 3.25 -25.53
CA ARG A 35 -6.98 3.78 -25.21
C ARG A 35 -6.94 5.16 -24.56
N LYS A 36 -5.93 5.45 -23.74
CA LYS A 36 -5.76 6.79 -23.12
C LYS A 36 -5.69 7.90 -24.17
N SER A 37 -4.97 7.66 -25.27
CA SER A 37 -4.88 8.62 -26.36
C SER A 37 -6.23 8.85 -27.04
N ASP A 38 -6.98 7.79 -27.32
CA ASP A 38 -8.23 7.83 -28.09
C ASP A 38 -9.43 8.34 -27.28
N TYR A 39 -9.43 8.11 -25.95
CA TYR A 39 -10.57 8.36 -25.07
C TYR A 39 -10.21 9.27 -23.88
N ALA A 40 -9.36 10.29 -24.08
CA ALA A 40 -8.82 11.13 -23.00
C ALA A 40 -9.90 11.71 -22.05
N LYS A 41 -11.07 12.13 -22.56
CA LYS A 41 -12.17 12.63 -21.72
C LYS A 41 -12.72 11.56 -20.78
N VAL A 42 -12.88 10.33 -21.27
CA VAL A 42 -13.36 9.21 -20.44
C VAL A 42 -12.37 8.91 -19.33
N PHE A 43 -11.07 8.90 -19.65
CA PHE A 43 -10.03 8.68 -18.63
C PHE A 43 -10.00 9.79 -17.57
N THR A 44 -10.23 11.06 -17.93
CA THR A 44 -10.37 12.15 -16.95
C THR A 44 -11.57 11.94 -16.00
N GLU A 45 -12.69 11.49 -16.52
CA GLU A 45 -13.86 11.17 -15.70
C GLU A 45 -13.61 9.96 -14.78
N LEU A 46 -12.99 8.90 -15.31
CA LEU A 46 -12.60 7.73 -14.53
C LEU A 46 -11.63 8.07 -13.39
N GLU A 47 -10.65 8.95 -13.65
CA GLU A 47 -9.71 9.42 -12.63
C GLU A 47 -10.42 10.11 -11.47
N SER A 48 -11.38 10.98 -11.77
CA SER A 48 -12.19 11.65 -10.73
C SER A 48 -12.99 10.65 -9.89
N ILE A 49 -13.62 9.67 -10.53
CA ILE A 49 -14.41 8.63 -9.85
C ILE A 49 -13.50 7.73 -9.01
N ALA A 50 -12.41 7.22 -9.60
CA ALA A 50 -11.47 6.33 -8.93
C ALA A 50 -10.86 6.98 -7.68
N LYS A 51 -10.53 8.27 -7.75
CA LYS A 51 -9.99 9.01 -6.62
C LYS A 51 -10.97 9.06 -5.44
N VAL A 52 -12.25 9.34 -5.68
CA VAL A 52 -13.29 9.31 -4.63
C VAL A 52 -13.41 7.92 -4.03
N GLN A 53 -13.44 6.88 -4.87
CA GLN A 53 -13.51 5.49 -4.44
C GLN A 53 -12.28 5.08 -3.63
N SER A 54 -11.08 5.47 -4.04
CA SER A 54 -9.82 5.16 -3.34
C SER A 54 -9.79 5.78 -1.94
N VAL A 55 -10.13 7.06 -1.83
CA VAL A 55 -10.18 7.75 -0.53
C VAL A 55 -11.23 7.13 0.38
N LYS A 56 -12.43 6.84 -0.15
CA LYS A 56 -13.51 6.18 0.60
C LYS A 56 -13.07 4.81 1.08
N SER A 57 -12.61 3.96 0.18
CA SER A 57 -12.37 2.55 0.45
C SER A 57 -11.16 2.33 1.35
N SER A 58 -10.07 3.07 1.15
CA SER A 58 -8.88 2.96 2.00
C SER A 58 -9.19 3.29 3.47
N ASN A 59 -9.99 4.32 3.72
CA ASN A 59 -10.39 4.69 5.07
C ASN A 59 -11.42 3.71 5.65
N ALA A 60 -12.38 3.24 4.85
CA ALA A 60 -13.39 2.27 5.28
C ALA A 60 -12.77 0.91 5.70
N ILE A 61 -11.66 0.49 5.09
CA ILE A 61 -10.91 -0.71 5.50
C ILE A 61 -10.48 -0.59 6.97
N GLU A 62 -10.11 0.60 7.42
CA GLU A 62 -9.69 0.89 8.80
C GLU A 62 -10.85 1.27 9.73
N GLY A 63 -12.10 1.26 9.22
CA GLY A 63 -13.29 1.62 10.00
C GLY A 63 -13.58 3.12 10.06
N ILE A 64 -12.84 3.95 9.33
CA ILE A 64 -12.99 5.40 9.25
C ILE A 64 -14.03 5.71 8.18
N VAL A 65 -15.18 6.28 8.56
CA VAL A 65 -16.33 6.44 7.65
C VAL A 65 -17.02 7.79 7.81
N THR A 66 -17.55 8.31 6.71
CA THR A 66 -18.51 9.41 6.67
C THR A 66 -19.47 9.19 5.50
N SER A 67 -20.44 10.08 5.31
CA SER A 67 -21.40 9.95 4.20
C SER A 67 -20.73 10.11 2.83
N ASP A 68 -21.29 9.46 1.81
CA ASP A 68 -20.76 9.55 0.44
C ASP A 68 -20.72 11.00 -0.08
N GLN A 69 -21.72 11.81 0.31
CA GLN A 69 -21.76 13.23 -0.03
C GLN A 69 -20.59 13.98 0.59
N ARG A 70 -20.22 13.66 1.85
CA ARG A 70 -19.08 14.28 2.52
C ARG A 70 -17.76 13.82 1.91
N ILE A 71 -17.61 12.53 1.58
CA ILE A 71 -16.42 12.03 0.85
C ILE A 71 -16.25 12.82 -0.45
N ALA A 72 -17.29 12.92 -1.27
CA ALA A 72 -17.22 13.66 -2.54
C ALA A 72 -16.87 15.15 -2.32
N SER A 73 -17.43 15.80 -1.31
CA SER A 73 -17.11 17.19 -0.98
C SER A 73 -15.67 17.39 -0.52
N ILE A 74 -15.15 16.47 0.30
CA ILE A 74 -13.75 16.51 0.77
C ILE A 74 -12.80 16.28 -0.41
N VAL A 75 -13.09 15.29 -1.26
CA VAL A 75 -12.17 14.91 -2.35
C VAL A 75 -12.19 15.92 -3.50
N ASN A 76 -13.38 16.34 -3.96
CA ASN A 76 -13.51 17.15 -5.16
C ASN A 76 -13.45 18.65 -4.88
N HIS A 77 -13.87 19.08 -3.69
CA HIS A 77 -14.01 20.51 -3.35
C HIS A 77 -13.12 20.95 -2.19
N SER A 78 -12.27 20.06 -1.68
CA SER A 78 -11.39 20.32 -0.52
C SER A 78 -12.14 20.92 0.68
N SER A 79 -13.37 20.46 0.91
CA SER A 79 -14.19 20.91 2.04
C SER A 79 -13.49 20.60 3.36
N ALA A 80 -13.55 21.54 4.31
CA ALA A 80 -12.95 21.37 5.61
C ALA A 80 -13.57 20.17 6.35
N PRO A 81 -12.74 19.36 7.06
CA PRO A 81 -13.24 18.27 7.91
C PRO A 81 -14.10 18.80 9.04
N LEU A 82 -15.16 18.08 9.39
CA LEU A 82 -16.08 18.41 10.48
C LEU A 82 -15.80 17.64 11.78
N ASN A 83 -15.04 16.55 11.68
CA ASN A 83 -14.68 15.67 12.79
C ASN A 83 -13.35 14.96 12.51
N HIS A 84 -12.91 14.13 13.44
CA HIS A 84 -11.65 13.40 13.36
C HIS A 84 -11.60 12.43 12.16
N ASP A 85 -12.65 11.65 11.91
CA ASP A 85 -12.70 10.73 10.78
C ASP A 85 -12.55 11.46 9.44
N GLU A 86 -13.24 12.60 9.28
CA GLU A 86 -13.12 13.41 8.08
C GLU A 86 -11.73 14.06 7.93
N ALA A 87 -11.06 14.35 9.05
CA ALA A 87 -9.68 14.83 9.03
C ALA A 87 -8.72 13.74 8.52
N GLU A 88 -8.89 12.50 8.94
CA GLU A 88 -8.12 11.36 8.42
C GLU A 88 -8.41 11.11 6.93
N ILE A 89 -9.68 11.20 6.51
CA ILE A 89 -10.08 11.09 5.10
C ILE A 89 -9.41 12.19 4.26
N ALA A 90 -9.38 13.43 4.75
CA ALA A 90 -8.72 14.55 4.08
C ALA A 90 -7.21 14.33 3.97
N GLY A 91 -6.57 13.83 5.03
CA GLY A 91 -5.16 13.49 5.02
C GLY A 91 -4.80 12.40 4.00
N TYR A 92 -5.59 11.34 3.94
CA TYR A 92 -5.40 10.30 2.93
C TYR A 92 -5.56 10.85 1.50
N ARG A 93 -6.57 11.70 1.26
CA ARG A 93 -6.74 12.41 -0.02
C ARG A 93 -5.49 13.18 -0.41
N ASP A 94 -4.89 13.92 0.53
CA ASP A 94 -3.72 14.77 0.24
C ASP A 94 -2.49 13.92 -0.09
N ALA A 95 -2.24 12.85 0.66
CA ALA A 95 -1.16 11.91 0.37
C ALA A 95 -1.37 11.18 -0.97
N LEU A 96 -2.60 10.77 -1.30
CA LEU A 96 -2.94 10.17 -2.59
C LEU A 96 -2.71 11.17 -3.74
N ASN A 97 -3.12 12.43 -3.57
CA ASN A 97 -2.88 13.50 -4.55
C ASN A 97 -1.39 13.69 -4.81
N MET A 98 -0.57 13.69 -3.75
CA MET A 98 0.89 13.82 -3.89
C MET A 98 1.46 12.71 -4.77
N ILE A 99 0.96 11.47 -4.64
CA ILE A 99 1.38 10.36 -5.49
C ILE A 99 0.85 10.53 -6.92
N HIS A 100 -0.44 10.82 -7.10
CA HIS A 100 -1.05 10.93 -8.44
C HIS A 100 -0.38 12.02 -9.29
N THR A 101 0.04 13.12 -8.68
CA THR A 101 0.61 14.26 -9.40
C THR A 101 2.14 14.31 -9.42
N GLY A 102 2.80 13.61 -8.48
CA GLY A 102 4.24 13.77 -8.26
C GLY A 102 5.04 12.46 -8.14
N TYR A 103 4.48 11.29 -8.46
CA TYR A 103 5.15 10.00 -8.29
C TYR A 103 6.53 9.94 -9.00
N GLU A 104 6.72 10.64 -10.09
CA GLU A 104 7.98 10.69 -10.82
C GLU A 104 9.14 11.20 -9.95
N TYR A 105 8.86 12.15 -9.06
CA TYR A 105 9.82 12.78 -8.15
C TYR A 105 9.92 12.12 -6.79
N LEU A 106 9.02 11.18 -6.49
CA LEU A 106 9.00 10.44 -5.24
C LEU A 106 9.80 9.13 -5.40
N SER A 107 10.75 8.87 -4.50
CA SER A 107 11.48 7.60 -4.46
C SER A 107 11.03 6.77 -3.27
N PHE A 108 11.14 5.44 -3.36
CA PHE A 108 10.92 4.57 -2.21
C PHE A 108 12.13 4.71 -1.27
N ASN A 109 12.05 5.64 -0.34
CA ASN A 109 13.08 5.91 0.66
C ASN A 109 12.46 6.45 1.95
N GLU A 110 13.25 6.47 3.04
CA GLU A 110 12.82 6.97 4.34
C GLU A 110 12.15 8.34 4.23
N LYS A 111 12.77 9.29 3.54
CA LYS A 111 12.25 10.67 3.43
C LYS A 111 10.85 10.72 2.82
N THR A 112 10.63 10.02 1.74
CA THR A 112 9.31 9.97 1.06
C THR A 112 8.27 9.26 1.92
N ILE A 113 8.65 8.14 2.57
CA ILE A 113 7.74 7.37 3.41
C ILE A 113 7.29 8.20 4.61
N LEU A 114 8.21 8.90 5.29
CA LEU A 114 7.88 9.78 6.40
C LEU A 114 7.03 10.98 5.95
N LEU A 115 7.35 11.60 4.79
CA LEU A 115 6.58 12.70 4.24
C LEU A 115 5.15 12.31 3.88
N LEU A 116 4.94 11.16 3.24
CA LEU A 116 3.59 10.65 2.93
C LEU A 116 2.79 10.39 4.20
N HIS A 117 3.42 9.79 5.22
CA HIS A 117 2.79 9.56 6.50
C HIS A 117 2.46 10.88 7.22
N GLU A 118 3.38 11.85 7.23
CA GLU A 118 3.14 13.18 7.79
C GLU A 118 1.94 13.85 7.10
N THR A 119 1.93 13.88 5.77
CA THR A 119 0.83 14.46 4.98
C THR A 119 -0.50 13.79 5.32
N MET A 120 -0.52 12.47 5.44
CA MET A 120 -1.72 11.71 5.74
C MET A 120 -2.25 11.95 7.16
N MET A 121 -1.36 12.08 8.16
CA MET A 121 -1.74 12.12 9.58
C MET A 121 -1.88 13.54 10.15
N THR A 122 -1.29 14.55 9.50
CA THR A 122 -1.32 15.94 9.99
C THR A 122 -2.73 16.49 10.18
N PRO A 123 -3.71 16.27 9.26
CA PRO A 123 -5.06 16.81 9.45
C PRO A 123 -5.79 16.27 10.68
N SER A 124 -5.45 15.06 11.14
CA SER A 124 -6.01 14.46 12.37
C SER A 124 -5.28 14.88 13.64
N SER A 125 -4.25 15.75 13.52
CA SER A 125 -3.43 16.25 14.64
C SER A 125 -2.68 15.14 15.40
N ASP A 126 -2.23 14.10 14.70
CA ASP A 126 -1.38 13.06 15.29
C ASP A 126 0.02 13.61 15.59
N ASP A 127 0.46 13.57 16.85
CA ASP A 127 1.76 14.02 17.35
C ASP A 127 2.95 13.19 16.81
N LEU A 128 2.68 11.98 16.30
CA LEU A 128 3.65 11.11 15.64
C LEU A 128 3.55 11.12 14.10
N ALA A 129 2.83 12.09 13.52
CA ALA A 129 2.81 12.28 12.07
C ALA A 129 4.24 12.40 11.52
N GLY A 130 4.58 11.61 10.50
CA GLY A 130 5.92 11.58 9.91
C GLY A 130 7.04 11.02 10.79
N LYS A 131 6.71 10.29 11.85
CA LYS A 131 7.71 9.68 12.75
C LYS A 131 7.44 8.20 12.93
N TYR A 132 8.51 7.43 13.01
CA TYR A 132 8.41 6.02 13.38
C TYR A 132 7.86 5.85 14.80
N LYS A 133 7.26 4.69 15.06
CA LYS A 133 6.74 4.32 16.37
C LYS A 133 7.83 4.39 17.45
N GLN A 134 7.44 4.86 18.65
CA GLN A 134 8.34 4.97 19.79
C GLN A 134 8.16 3.81 20.79
N ASN A 135 7.05 3.09 20.68
CA ASN A 135 6.73 1.92 21.51
C ASN A 135 6.38 0.73 20.61
N ASP A 136 6.63 -0.46 21.13
CA ASP A 136 6.26 -1.69 20.43
C ASP A 136 4.75 -1.77 20.27
N ASN A 137 4.33 -2.22 19.11
CA ASN A 137 2.94 -2.48 18.79
C ASN A 137 2.72 -3.98 18.53
N VAL A 138 1.48 -4.41 18.62
CA VAL A 138 1.05 -5.77 18.30
C VAL A 138 -0.18 -5.71 17.42
N ILE A 139 -0.25 -6.60 16.44
CA ILE A 139 -1.45 -6.77 15.64
C ILE A 139 -2.32 -7.81 16.34
N VAL A 140 -3.53 -7.39 16.73
CA VAL A 140 -4.48 -8.21 17.47
C VAL A 140 -5.63 -8.58 16.56
N GLU A 141 -6.03 -9.84 16.60
CA GLU A 141 -7.26 -10.34 16.00
C GLU A 141 -8.33 -10.50 17.07
N VAL A 142 -9.54 -10.10 16.75
CA VAL A 142 -10.71 -10.28 17.62
C VAL A 142 -11.63 -11.29 16.95
N ASP A 143 -11.89 -12.42 17.61
CA ASP A 143 -12.81 -13.43 17.09
C ASP A 143 -14.29 -13.00 17.23
N ASN A 144 -15.19 -13.79 16.66
CA ASN A 144 -16.63 -13.52 16.71
C ASN A 144 -17.23 -13.55 18.13
N TYR A 145 -16.47 -14.01 19.12
CA TYR A 145 -16.85 -14.06 20.54
C TYR A 145 -16.24 -12.94 21.36
N GLY A 146 -15.47 -12.03 20.70
CA GLY A 146 -14.79 -10.90 21.37
C GLY A 146 -13.45 -11.28 22.02
N ASN A 147 -12.94 -12.48 21.84
CA ASN A 147 -11.64 -12.85 22.39
C ASN A 147 -10.53 -12.22 21.54
N ARG A 148 -9.53 -11.65 22.24
CA ARG A 148 -8.37 -11.05 21.61
C ARG A 148 -7.20 -12.00 21.62
N ARG A 149 -6.59 -12.23 20.45
CA ARG A 149 -5.31 -12.94 20.34
C ARG A 149 -4.30 -12.12 19.55
N VAL A 150 -3.03 -12.21 19.93
CA VAL A 150 -1.95 -11.61 19.14
C VAL A 150 -1.82 -12.40 17.85
N ARG A 151 -2.08 -11.73 16.73
CA ARG A 151 -1.97 -12.29 15.39
C ARG A 151 -0.54 -12.20 14.86
N PHE A 152 0.12 -11.07 15.08
CA PHE A 152 1.47 -10.80 14.59
C PHE A 152 2.20 -9.84 15.53
N ARG A 153 3.50 -10.03 15.66
CA ARG A 153 4.40 -9.11 16.39
C ARG A 153 5.34 -8.44 15.38
N PRO A 154 5.10 -7.16 15.05
CA PRO A 154 5.97 -6.39 14.20
C PRO A 154 7.38 -6.21 14.78
N VAL A 155 8.29 -5.66 13.97
CA VAL A 155 9.62 -5.27 14.42
C VAL A 155 9.53 -4.35 15.64
N PRO A 156 10.36 -4.54 16.69
CA PRO A 156 10.39 -3.64 17.86
C PRO A 156 10.69 -2.19 17.48
N ALA A 157 10.20 -1.25 18.29
CA ALA A 157 10.33 0.18 17.99
C ALA A 157 11.80 0.63 17.83
N ASN A 158 12.69 0.13 18.68
CA ASN A 158 14.12 0.44 18.65
C ASN A 158 14.87 -0.13 17.42
N GLU A 159 14.29 -1.09 16.72
CA GLU A 159 14.85 -1.70 15.51
C GLU A 159 14.18 -1.22 14.22
N THR A 160 13.06 -0.49 14.34
CA THR A 160 12.19 -0.10 13.21
C THR A 160 12.96 0.71 12.16
N LYS A 161 13.74 1.71 12.57
CA LYS A 161 14.51 2.53 11.64
C LYS A 161 15.50 1.70 10.83
N GLN A 162 16.25 0.84 11.50
CA GLN A 162 17.22 -0.03 10.84
C GLN A 162 16.54 -1.02 9.88
N ALA A 163 15.39 -1.57 10.26
CA ALA A 163 14.62 -2.47 9.39
C ALA A 163 14.13 -1.75 8.13
N MET A 164 13.67 -0.50 8.25
CA MET A 164 13.25 0.31 7.09
C MET A 164 14.43 0.67 6.17
N GLU A 165 15.59 1.02 6.72
CA GLU A 165 16.82 1.24 5.94
C GLU A 165 17.23 -0.02 5.16
N GLN A 166 17.17 -1.19 5.80
CA GLN A 166 17.47 -2.46 5.15
C GLN A 166 16.46 -2.83 4.06
N LEU A 167 15.16 -2.56 4.28
CA LEU A 167 14.12 -2.76 3.29
C LEU A 167 14.36 -1.87 2.05
N GLU A 168 14.71 -0.59 2.25
CA GLU A 168 15.04 0.33 1.17
C GLU A 168 16.23 -0.19 0.34
N LEU A 169 17.32 -0.59 1.01
CA LEU A 169 18.50 -1.11 0.33
C LEU A 169 18.20 -2.38 -0.48
N ALA A 170 17.46 -3.33 0.10
CA ALA A 170 17.06 -4.56 -0.58
C ALA A 170 16.16 -4.29 -1.80
N TYR A 171 15.24 -3.32 -1.69
CA TYR A 171 14.42 -2.88 -2.82
C TYR A 171 15.28 -2.29 -3.94
N LEU A 172 16.22 -1.40 -3.61
CA LEU A 172 17.11 -0.78 -4.60
C LEU A 172 18.04 -1.81 -5.27
N GLU A 173 18.56 -2.77 -4.51
CA GLU A 173 19.36 -3.88 -5.04
C GLU A 173 18.53 -4.72 -6.03
N ALA A 174 17.31 -5.12 -5.65
CA ALA A 174 16.42 -5.88 -6.51
C ALA A 174 15.99 -5.12 -7.76
N CYS A 175 15.78 -3.79 -7.68
CA CYS A 175 15.48 -2.95 -8.84
C CYS A 175 16.66 -2.85 -9.83
N SER A 176 17.90 -3.04 -9.37
CA SER A 176 19.08 -3.02 -10.23
C SER A 176 19.26 -4.32 -11.06
N ASP A 177 18.59 -5.41 -10.67
CA ASP A 177 18.59 -6.67 -11.41
C ASP A 177 17.45 -6.66 -12.45
N SER A 178 17.81 -6.52 -13.73
CA SER A 178 16.86 -6.52 -14.85
C SER A 178 16.07 -7.83 -15.03
N ASN A 179 16.47 -8.92 -14.37
CA ASN A 179 15.76 -10.19 -14.42
C ASN A 179 14.64 -10.28 -13.38
N ILE A 180 14.59 -9.35 -12.40
CA ILE A 180 13.52 -9.32 -11.40
C ILE A 180 12.32 -8.54 -11.96
N ASN A 181 11.18 -9.23 -12.05
CA ASN A 181 9.93 -8.63 -12.49
C ASN A 181 9.35 -7.74 -11.39
N GLN A 182 9.14 -6.45 -11.68
CA GLN A 182 8.68 -5.46 -10.72
C GLN A 182 7.27 -5.75 -10.19
N LEU A 183 6.36 -6.33 -10.98
CA LEU A 183 5.04 -6.76 -10.50
C LEU A 183 5.12 -7.86 -9.43
N LEU A 184 6.21 -8.61 -9.38
CA LEU A 184 6.44 -9.63 -8.35
C LEU A 184 7.23 -9.07 -7.17
N LEU A 185 8.11 -8.09 -7.40
CA LEU A 185 8.90 -7.44 -6.35
C LEU A 185 8.02 -6.56 -5.44
N ILE A 186 7.14 -5.75 -6.04
CA ILE A 186 6.32 -4.77 -5.31
C ILE A 186 5.54 -5.43 -4.16
N PRO A 187 4.74 -6.49 -4.37
CA PRO A 187 4.02 -7.13 -3.25
C PRO A 187 4.94 -7.69 -2.16
N CYS A 188 6.15 -8.15 -2.49
CA CYS A 188 7.11 -8.59 -1.48
C CYS A 188 7.56 -7.44 -0.57
N VAL A 189 7.89 -6.30 -1.17
CA VAL A 189 8.27 -5.07 -0.45
C VAL A 189 7.13 -4.56 0.42
N ILE A 190 5.90 -4.58 -0.09
CA ILE A 190 4.71 -4.15 0.66
C ILE A 190 4.40 -5.11 1.82
N LEU A 191 4.55 -6.41 1.64
CA LEU A 191 4.44 -7.38 2.73
C LEU A 191 5.47 -7.10 3.83
N ASP A 192 6.73 -6.89 3.46
CA ASP A 192 7.80 -6.60 4.41
C ASP A 192 7.56 -5.29 5.15
N PHE A 193 7.08 -4.24 4.46
CA PHE A 193 6.66 -2.99 5.10
C PHE A 193 5.53 -3.23 6.13
N LEU A 194 4.51 -4.03 5.78
CA LEU A 194 3.41 -4.37 6.70
C LEU A 194 3.89 -5.18 7.90
N CYS A 195 4.89 -6.05 7.73
CA CYS A 195 5.47 -6.83 8.82
C CYS A 195 6.41 -6.00 9.71
N ILE A 196 7.14 -5.03 9.17
CA ILE A 196 7.90 -4.05 9.96
C ILE A 196 6.93 -3.20 10.78
N HIS A 197 5.81 -2.77 10.17
CA HIS A 197 4.76 -1.97 10.79
C HIS A 197 5.32 -0.70 11.45
N PRO A 198 5.96 0.20 10.66
CA PRO A 198 6.87 1.19 11.20
C PRO A 198 6.20 2.32 11.98
N PHE A 199 4.90 2.52 11.84
CA PHE A 199 4.17 3.62 12.45
C PHE A 199 3.30 3.16 13.63
N ARG A 200 2.92 4.09 14.50
CA ARG A 200 1.95 3.84 15.57
C ARG A 200 0.58 3.51 14.97
N ASP A 201 0.18 4.26 13.95
CA ASP A 201 -1.07 4.11 13.20
C ASP A 201 -0.84 4.39 11.71
N GLY A 202 -1.83 4.11 10.86
CA GLY A 202 -1.80 4.41 9.42
C GLY A 202 -1.00 3.43 8.56
N ASN A 203 -0.43 2.34 9.11
CA ASN A 203 0.40 1.41 8.33
C ASN A 203 -0.35 0.75 7.17
N GLY A 204 -1.62 0.39 7.35
CA GLY A 204 -2.45 -0.16 6.28
C GLY A 204 -2.69 0.85 5.16
N ARG A 205 -3.04 2.08 5.50
CA ARG A 205 -3.22 3.19 4.54
C ARG A 205 -1.91 3.49 3.79
N MET A 206 -0.80 3.55 4.53
CA MET A 206 0.53 3.74 3.94
C MET A 206 0.92 2.62 3.00
N SER A 207 0.64 1.36 3.32
CA SER A 207 0.94 0.22 2.42
C SER A 207 0.21 0.35 1.09
N ARG A 208 -1.05 0.81 1.09
CA ARG A 208 -1.84 1.05 -0.13
C ARG A 208 -1.29 2.23 -0.94
N LEU A 209 -0.92 3.34 -0.28
CA LEU A 209 -0.26 4.48 -0.94
C LEU A 209 1.09 4.07 -1.55
N LEU A 210 1.92 3.32 -0.83
CA LEU A 210 3.20 2.83 -1.32
C LEU A 210 3.03 1.84 -2.48
N SER A 211 1.98 1.01 -2.46
CA SER A 211 1.64 0.13 -3.58
C SER A 211 1.39 0.93 -4.86
N LEU A 212 0.57 1.98 -4.78
CA LEU A 212 0.32 2.87 -5.92
C LEU A 212 1.59 3.58 -6.39
N LEU A 213 2.38 4.13 -5.46
CA LEU A 213 3.64 4.78 -5.80
C LEU A 213 4.57 3.84 -6.57
N LEU A 214 4.78 2.63 -6.06
CA LEU A 214 5.68 1.65 -6.69
C LEU A 214 5.15 1.17 -8.04
N LEU A 215 3.84 0.93 -8.17
CA LEU A 215 3.20 0.57 -9.44
C LEU A 215 3.38 1.68 -10.48
N TYR A 216 3.09 2.95 -10.13
CA TYR A 216 3.21 4.08 -11.06
C TYR A 216 4.65 4.31 -11.52
N LYS A 217 5.63 4.22 -10.60
CA LYS A 217 7.05 4.31 -10.95
C LYS A 217 7.51 3.24 -11.94
N ASN A 218 6.83 2.11 -11.96
CA ASN A 218 7.10 1.01 -12.89
C ASN A 218 6.16 1.00 -14.10
N GLY A 219 5.39 2.10 -14.31
CA GLY A 219 4.53 2.30 -15.47
C GLY A 219 3.21 1.55 -15.40
N PHE A 220 2.74 1.15 -14.23
CA PHE A 220 1.43 0.53 -14.02
C PHE A 220 0.51 1.54 -13.32
N ASP A 221 -0.02 2.49 -14.07
CA ASP A 221 -0.79 3.60 -13.52
C ASP A 221 -2.32 3.41 -13.61
N ALA A 222 -2.79 2.19 -13.87
CA ALA A 222 -4.20 1.82 -13.87
C ALA A 222 -4.95 2.23 -12.57
N GLY A 223 -4.23 2.28 -11.45
CA GLY A 223 -4.75 2.78 -10.16
C GLY A 223 -5.23 4.23 -10.16
N LYS A 224 -4.90 5.02 -11.19
CA LYS A 224 -5.47 6.35 -11.41
C LYS A 224 -6.92 6.31 -11.89
N TYR A 225 -7.30 5.24 -12.59
CA TYR A 225 -8.58 5.12 -13.31
C TYR A 225 -9.51 4.06 -12.71
N ILE A 226 -8.94 3.14 -11.93
CA ILE A 226 -9.66 2.08 -11.22
C ILE A 226 -9.11 2.03 -9.80
N SER A 227 -9.99 2.18 -8.79
CA SER A 227 -9.54 2.17 -7.39
C SER A 227 -9.00 0.80 -6.98
N PHE A 228 -7.72 0.76 -6.68
CA PHE A 228 -7.03 -0.38 -6.09
C PHE A 228 -7.57 -0.69 -4.69
N GLU A 229 -7.82 0.35 -3.90
CA GLU A 229 -8.32 0.24 -2.53
C GLU A 229 -9.77 -0.26 -2.48
N GLU A 230 -10.59 0.08 -3.48
CA GLU A 230 -11.94 -0.46 -3.59
C GLU A 230 -11.94 -1.96 -3.84
N GLN A 231 -11.02 -2.46 -4.66
CA GLN A 231 -10.87 -3.90 -4.87
C GLN A 231 -10.42 -4.60 -3.59
N ILE A 232 -9.47 -4.06 -2.85
CA ILE A 232 -9.07 -4.59 -1.54
C ILE A 232 -10.24 -4.58 -0.58
N ASN A 233 -11.00 -3.49 -0.49
CA ASN A 233 -12.15 -3.39 0.42
C ASN A 233 -13.24 -4.40 0.07
N LYS A 234 -13.51 -4.60 -1.21
CA LYS A 234 -14.49 -5.58 -1.72
C LYS A 234 -14.11 -7.03 -1.39
N TYR A 235 -12.83 -7.34 -1.44
CA TYR A 235 -12.28 -8.68 -1.19
C TYR A 235 -11.43 -8.72 0.07
N LYS A 236 -11.83 -7.95 1.09
CA LYS A 236 -11.07 -7.72 2.32
C LYS A 236 -10.62 -9.02 3.01
N ASP A 237 -11.50 -10.01 3.09
CA ASP A 237 -11.20 -11.29 3.74
C ASP A 237 -10.09 -12.06 3.00
N LEU A 238 -10.11 -12.07 1.66
CA LEU A 238 -9.07 -12.71 0.85
C LEU A 238 -7.73 -12.00 1.01
N TYR A 239 -7.75 -10.67 1.04
CA TYR A 239 -6.55 -9.86 1.26
C TYR A 239 -5.91 -10.16 2.62
N TYR A 240 -6.69 -10.17 3.69
CA TYR A 240 -6.17 -10.44 5.03
C TYR A 240 -5.77 -11.91 5.25
N ASP A 241 -6.45 -12.87 4.61
CA ASP A 241 -6.02 -14.28 4.61
C ASP A 241 -4.65 -14.42 3.91
N ALA A 242 -4.49 -13.83 2.74
CA ALA A 242 -3.23 -13.85 2.01
C ALA A 242 -2.09 -13.19 2.80
N LEU A 243 -2.36 -12.03 3.43
CA LEU A 243 -1.41 -11.33 4.29
C LEU A 243 -1.02 -12.20 5.50
N GLN A 244 -1.99 -12.87 6.14
CA GLN A 244 -1.74 -13.74 7.28
C GLN A 244 -0.87 -14.94 6.91
N ARG A 245 -1.19 -15.60 5.81
CA ARG A 245 -0.42 -16.75 5.32
C ARG A 245 1.00 -16.36 4.97
N SER A 246 1.18 -15.20 4.31
CA SER A 246 2.50 -14.75 3.89
C SER A 246 3.33 -14.11 5.00
N SER A 247 2.72 -13.67 6.10
CA SER A 247 3.47 -13.17 7.27
C SER A 247 3.86 -14.26 8.28
N ALA A 248 3.36 -15.49 8.14
CA ALA A 248 3.73 -16.61 9.01
C ALA A 248 5.24 -16.94 8.86
N GLY A 249 5.98 -16.96 9.98
CA GLY A 249 7.42 -17.22 9.99
C GLY A 249 8.29 -16.10 9.39
N TRP A 250 7.73 -14.90 9.24
CA TRP A 250 8.43 -13.77 8.64
C TRP A 250 9.69 -13.37 9.42
N ASP A 251 9.64 -13.35 10.73
CA ASP A 251 10.76 -13.02 11.63
C ASP A 251 11.94 -13.97 11.55
N THR A 252 11.68 -15.21 11.14
CA THR A 252 12.69 -16.28 10.99
C THR A 252 13.13 -16.51 9.53
N ASN A 253 12.71 -15.67 8.60
CA ASN A 253 12.93 -15.85 7.14
C ASN A 253 12.32 -17.14 6.56
N ALA A 254 11.28 -17.69 7.20
CA ALA A 254 10.60 -18.90 6.78
C ALA A 254 9.22 -18.62 6.14
N ASN A 255 8.92 -17.37 5.86
CA ASN A 255 7.64 -16.96 5.26
C ASN A 255 7.57 -17.28 3.77
N ASP A 256 6.34 -17.45 3.28
CA ASP A 256 6.03 -17.61 1.85
C ASP A 256 5.37 -16.34 1.30
N TYR A 257 5.99 -15.68 0.35
CA TYR A 257 5.46 -14.48 -0.29
C TYR A 257 4.32 -14.78 -1.28
N PHE A 258 4.23 -15.98 -1.83
CA PHE A 258 3.34 -16.29 -2.95
C PHE A 258 1.85 -16.06 -2.69
N PRO A 259 1.27 -16.38 -1.52
CA PRO A 259 -0.14 -16.09 -1.27
C PRO A 259 -0.46 -14.61 -1.39
N PHE A 260 0.40 -13.73 -0.85
CA PHE A 260 0.20 -12.29 -0.94
C PHE A 260 0.47 -11.74 -2.34
N MET A 261 1.52 -12.22 -3.02
CA MET A 261 1.80 -11.87 -4.41
C MET A 261 0.65 -12.21 -5.36
N GLN A 262 0.00 -13.35 -5.16
CA GLN A 262 -1.11 -13.80 -6.00
C GLN A 262 -2.40 -13.01 -5.74
N ASN A 263 -2.59 -12.51 -4.51
CA ASN A 263 -3.75 -11.71 -4.15
C ASN A 263 -3.59 -10.25 -4.55
N PHE A 264 -2.35 -9.72 -4.48
CA PHE A 264 -2.00 -8.34 -4.85
C PHE A 264 -2.27 -8.06 -6.32
#